data_a9fdbdec5fd2e78c5e8271d52b37b533
#
_entry.id   a9fdbdec5fd2e78c5e8271d52b37b533
#
_cell.length_a   1.000
_cell.length_b   1.000
_cell.length_c   1.000
_cell.angle_alpha   90.00
_cell.angle_beta   90.00
_cell.angle_gamma   90.00
#
_symmetry.space_group_name_H-M   'P 1'
#
loop_
_entity.id
_entity.type
_entity.pdbx_description
1 polymer ?
#
loop_
_entity_poly.entity_id
_entity_poly.type
_entity_poly.pdbx_seq_one_letter_code
_entity_poly.pdbx_strand_id
1 'polypeptide(L)'
;MKKSRLLTLAMVALFVGVAASCGDAPKKDSKETASISEMPSAAATEGDAQAKFARMSFDKVEHDFGAIAAGTPQETVFTFKNIGDAPLLITNARSSCGCTVPDYPRNTPIAPGETGELLVKFNGTGVNQVTKTITLTTNTKAGTETLRIKAFVEPQGSTAFESPLKK
;
A
#
# COMPACT_ATOMS: atom_id res chain seq x y z
N MET A 1 -0.28 1.98 42.74
CA MET A 1 0.62 2.85 43.51
C MET A 1 1.58 3.55 42.58
N LYS A 2 1.67 4.86 42.76
CA LYS A 2 2.61 5.89 42.32
C LYS A 2 2.46 6.28 40.86
N LYS A 3 1.74 7.40 40.54
CA LYS A 3 2.10 8.82 40.74
C LYS A 3 3.47 9.10 40.11
N SER A 4 3.63 10.01 39.12
CA SER A 4 3.66 11.44 39.28
C SER A 4 4.28 12.03 38.03
N ARG A 5 3.92 13.05 37.52
CA ARG A 5 3.97 14.52 37.58
C ARG A 5 4.35 15.02 36.21
N LEU A 6 3.58 15.81 35.54
CA LEU A 6 3.31 17.25 35.73
C LEU A 6 4.54 18.11 35.84
N LEU A 7 4.67 19.05 34.97
CA LEU A 7 5.24 20.40 35.01
C LEU A 7 6.01 20.68 33.71
N THR A 8 6.00 21.78 33.06
CA THR A 8 5.46 23.13 33.23
C THR A 8 5.86 23.95 32.03
N LEU A 9 4.98 24.82 31.60
CA LEU A 9 5.11 26.23 31.34
C LEU A 9 6.11 26.75 30.27
N ALA A 10 5.51 27.28 29.23
CA ALA A 10 5.54 28.72 28.87
C ALA A 10 6.87 29.36 28.51
N MET A 11 7.00 29.82 27.30
CA MET A 11 7.53 31.13 27.03
C MET A 11 6.90 31.71 25.75
N VAL A 12 6.25 32.81 26.00
CA VAL A 12 5.76 33.81 25.07
C VAL A 12 6.98 34.62 24.59
N ALA A 13 7.10 34.84 23.30
CA ALA A 13 7.87 35.95 22.77
C ALA A 13 7.17 36.49 21.50
N LEU A 14 6.58 37.60 21.74
CA LEU A 14 6.02 38.59 20.84
C LEU A 14 7.14 39.23 20.01
N PHE A 15 7.05 39.23 18.69
CA PHE A 15 7.74 40.22 17.87
C PHE A 15 6.79 40.73 16.79
N VAL A 16 6.35 41.94 17.03
CA VAL A 16 5.70 42.86 16.08
C VAL A 16 6.82 43.56 15.29
N GLY A 17 6.68 43.61 13.99
CA GLY A 17 7.58 44.36 13.11
C GLY A 17 6.90 44.62 11.76
N VAL A 18 6.25 45.75 11.70
CA VAL A 18 5.67 46.41 10.52
C VAL A 18 6.79 47.00 9.66
N ALA A 19 6.73 46.82 8.33
CA ALA A 19 7.01 47.88 7.37
C ALA A 19 6.56 47.53 5.97
N ALA A 20 5.66 48.31 5.48
CA ALA A 20 5.23 48.42 4.11
C ALA A 20 6.31 49.09 3.26
N SER A 21 6.44 48.70 1.97
CA SER A 21 6.87 49.60 0.93
C SER A 21 6.33 49.17 -0.44
N CYS A 22 5.44 49.96 -0.96
CA CYS A 22 5.04 50.01 -2.36
C CYS A 22 6.11 50.72 -3.19
N GLY A 23 6.20 50.41 -4.48
CA GLY A 23 6.99 51.13 -5.49
C GLY A 23 7.01 50.31 -6.77
N ASP A 24 6.06 50.46 -7.60
CA ASP A 24 5.98 51.27 -8.83
C ASP A 24 6.78 50.71 -10.02
N ALA A 25 6.05 50.39 -11.07
CA ALA A 25 6.56 50.10 -12.42
C ALA A 25 6.87 51.42 -13.16
N PRO A 26 7.79 51.43 -14.15
CA PRO A 26 7.29 51.64 -15.52
C PRO A 26 8.00 50.85 -16.61
N LYS A 27 7.27 50.75 -17.72
CA LYS A 27 7.65 50.34 -19.07
C LYS A 27 8.79 51.16 -19.67
N LYS A 28 9.64 50.55 -20.49
CA LYS A 28 9.81 50.88 -21.91
C LYS A 28 10.94 50.07 -22.58
N ASP A 29 10.57 49.51 -23.72
CA ASP A 29 11.30 49.33 -24.97
C ASP A 29 12.80 49.68 -25.08
N SER A 30 13.59 48.71 -25.59
CA SER A 30 14.38 48.90 -26.81
C SER A 30 15.14 47.61 -27.16
N LYS A 31 14.82 47.10 -28.29
CA LYS A 31 15.53 46.46 -29.39
C LYS A 31 17.05 46.75 -29.39
N GLU A 32 17.89 45.68 -29.38
CA GLU A 32 19.10 45.60 -30.20
C GLU A 32 19.65 44.17 -30.28
N THR A 33 19.77 43.73 -31.42
CA THR A 33 20.45 42.80 -32.28
C THR A 33 21.74 42.19 -31.79
N ALA A 34 21.83 40.86 -32.04
CA ALA A 34 23.01 40.06 -32.39
C ALA A 34 24.09 39.79 -31.32
N SER A 35 24.19 38.56 -30.95
CA SER A 35 25.45 37.80 -31.14
C SER A 35 25.18 36.31 -30.97
N ILE A 36 25.39 35.55 -32.00
CA ILE A 36 25.47 34.10 -32.03
C ILE A 36 26.77 33.73 -31.33
N SER A 37 26.67 33.08 -30.17
CA SER A 37 27.78 32.36 -29.60
C SER A 37 27.35 30.93 -29.42
N GLU A 38 28.02 30.07 -30.14
CA GLU A 38 27.96 28.61 -30.12
C GLU A 38 27.82 28.09 -28.70
N MET A 39 26.71 27.47 -28.39
CA MET A 39 26.62 26.50 -27.35
C MET A 39 27.22 25.21 -27.87
N PRO A 40 28.19 24.60 -27.19
CA PRO A 40 28.60 23.25 -27.55
C PRO A 40 27.41 22.32 -27.35
N SER A 41 26.99 21.70 -28.41
CA SER A 41 26.09 20.56 -28.40
C SER A 41 26.70 19.48 -27.50
N ALA A 42 26.32 19.52 -26.22
CA ALA A 42 26.50 18.36 -25.38
C ALA A 42 25.65 17.25 -26.00
N ALA A 43 26.32 16.36 -26.67
CA ALA A 43 25.75 15.10 -27.09
C ALA A 43 25.04 14.50 -25.87
N ALA A 44 23.72 14.61 -25.85
CA ALA A 44 22.92 13.76 -25.01
C ALA A 44 23.22 12.34 -25.49
N THR A 45 24.08 11.67 -24.76
CA THR A 45 24.14 10.23 -24.77
C THR A 45 22.74 9.79 -24.36
N GLU A 46 21.91 9.47 -25.31
CA GLU A 46 20.70 8.67 -25.11
C GLU A 46 21.17 7.31 -24.63
N GLY A 47 21.62 7.27 -23.36
CA GLY A 47 21.66 6.04 -22.61
C GLY A 47 20.20 5.62 -22.53
N ASP A 48 19.90 4.49 -23.15
CA ASP A 48 18.70 3.69 -22.99
C ASP A 48 18.36 3.62 -21.49
N ALA A 49 17.66 4.64 -21.00
CA ALA A 49 17.13 4.68 -19.64
C ALA A 49 15.94 3.73 -19.64
N GLN A 50 16.25 2.45 -19.64
CA GLN A 50 15.29 1.38 -19.47
C GLN A 50 14.49 1.71 -18.21
N ALA A 51 13.26 2.13 -18.40
CA ALA A 51 12.40 2.61 -17.33
C ALA A 51 12.33 1.50 -16.26
N LYS A 52 12.89 1.78 -15.09
CA LYS A 52 12.91 0.86 -13.96
C LYS A 52 11.50 0.75 -13.38
N PHE A 53 11.00 -0.46 -13.26
CA PHE A 53 9.68 -0.72 -12.72
C PHE A 53 9.75 -1.63 -11.50
N ALA A 54 8.89 -1.35 -10.53
CA ALA A 54 8.60 -2.31 -9.48
C ALA A 54 7.84 -3.51 -10.07
N ARG A 55 8.16 -4.71 -9.59
CA ARG A 55 7.48 -5.95 -9.97
C ARG A 55 7.25 -6.78 -8.71
N MET A 56 6.06 -7.28 -8.56
CA MET A 56 5.65 -8.06 -7.40
C MET A 56 5.49 -9.53 -7.78
N SER A 57 6.03 -10.42 -6.97
CA SER A 57 5.85 -11.87 -7.09
C SER A 57 5.40 -12.41 -5.74
N PHE A 58 4.38 -13.25 -5.74
CA PHE A 58 3.85 -13.89 -4.52
C PHE A 58 4.27 -15.35 -4.46
N ASP A 59 4.44 -15.89 -3.25
CA ASP A 59 4.62 -17.32 -3.02
C ASP A 59 3.36 -18.09 -3.39
N LYS A 60 2.20 -17.51 -3.03
CA LYS A 60 0.87 -18.00 -3.36
C LYS A 60 -0.06 -16.82 -3.62
N VAL A 61 -0.98 -16.97 -4.54
CA VAL A 61 -2.02 -15.96 -4.84
C VAL A 61 -3.39 -16.35 -4.31
N GLU A 62 -3.49 -17.56 -3.78
CA GLU A 62 -4.71 -18.12 -3.20
C GLU A 62 -4.39 -18.93 -1.95
N HIS A 63 -5.29 -18.84 -0.96
CA HIS A 63 -5.24 -19.66 0.24
C HIS A 63 -6.62 -20.22 0.56
N ASP A 64 -6.68 -21.53 0.84
CA ASP A 64 -7.90 -22.21 1.23
C ASP A 64 -7.81 -22.60 2.71
N PHE A 65 -8.76 -22.11 3.50
CA PHE A 65 -8.87 -22.43 4.93
C PHE A 65 -9.56 -23.80 5.16
N GLY A 66 -10.11 -24.41 4.10
CA GLY A 66 -10.91 -25.63 4.24
C GLY A 66 -12.26 -25.39 4.92
N ALA A 67 -12.75 -26.40 5.64
CA ALA A 67 -13.99 -26.32 6.40
C ALA A 67 -13.77 -25.55 7.71
N ILE A 68 -14.55 -24.53 7.96
CA ILE A 68 -14.52 -23.71 9.18
C ILE A 68 -15.93 -23.55 9.73
N ALA A 69 -16.07 -23.46 11.05
CA ALA A 69 -17.34 -23.12 11.66
C ALA A 69 -17.71 -21.65 11.39
N ALA A 70 -18.99 -21.37 11.16
CA ALA A 70 -19.46 -20.02 10.92
C ALA A 70 -19.09 -19.05 12.05
N GLY A 71 -18.54 -17.87 11.70
CA GLY A 71 -18.09 -16.87 12.65
C GLY A 71 -16.75 -17.15 13.31
N THR A 72 -16.03 -18.20 12.90
CA THR A 72 -14.69 -18.49 13.41
C THR A 72 -13.64 -17.70 12.63
N PRO A 73 -12.92 -16.75 13.26
CA PRO A 73 -11.89 -15.98 12.58
C PRO A 73 -10.76 -16.85 12.06
N GLN A 74 -10.28 -16.55 10.88
CA GLN A 74 -9.13 -17.20 10.23
C GLN A 74 -8.13 -16.16 9.80
N GLU A 75 -6.85 -16.52 9.83
CA GLU A 75 -5.77 -15.65 9.37
C GLU A 75 -4.81 -16.39 8.44
N THR A 76 -4.30 -15.72 7.45
CA THR A 76 -3.24 -16.24 6.59
C THR A 76 -2.30 -15.13 6.19
N VAL A 77 -1.03 -15.48 5.97
CA VAL A 77 -0.01 -14.57 5.45
C VAL A 77 0.25 -14.91 3.98
N PHE A 78 0.30 -13.87 3.17
CA PHE A 78 0.81 -13.92 1.81
C PHE A 78 2.17 -13.25 1.79
N THR A 79 3.20 -14.00 1.47
CA THR A 79 4.54 -13.46 1.30
C THR A 79 4.74 -13.04 -0.14
N PHE A 80 5.37 -11.90 -0.33
CA PHE A 80 5.69 -11.39 -1.65
C PHE A 80 7.11 -10.85 -1.71
N LYS A 81 7.66 -10.77 -2.91
CA LYS A 81 9.01 -10.26 -3.18
C LYS A 81 8.96 -9.20 -4.26
N ASN A 82 9.71 -8.12 -4.09
CA ASN A 82 9.96 -7.19 -5.18
C ASN A 82 11.03 -7.78 -6.11
N ILE A 83 10.61 -8.26 -7.27
CA ILE A 83 11.49 -8.81 -8.31
C ILE A 83 11.78 -7.80 -9.44
N GLY A 84 11.43 -6.53 -9.21
CA GLY A 84 11.69 -5.44 -10.14
C GLY A 84 12.99 -4.70 -9.84
N ASP A 85 13.21 -3.62 -10.57
CA ASP A 85 14.43 -2.79 -10.52
C ASP A 85 14.19 -1.44 -9.82
N ALA A 86 12.95 -1.19 -9.36
CA ALA A 86 12.54 0.00 -8.61
C ALA A 86 11.88 -0.37 -7.29
N PRO A 87 11.87 0.52 -6.28
CA PRO A 87 11.15 0.28 -5.03
C PRO A 87 9.67 0.02 -5.28
N LEU A 88 9.14 -1.03 -4.65
CA LEU A 88 7.74 -1.40 -4.69
C LEU A 88 6.99 -0.67 -3.58
N LEU A 89 5.84 -0.08 -3.93
CA LEU A 89 4.91 0.55 -2.99
C LEU A 89 3.54 -0.09 -3.10
N ILE A 90 2.95 -0.42 -1.96
CA ILE A 90 1.54 -0.79 -1.84
C ILE A 90 0.81 0.42 -1.25
N THR A 91 0.01 1.09 -2.06
CA THR A 91 -0.69 2.32 -1.64
C THR A 91 -2.04 2.01 -1.01
N ASN A 92 -2.68 0.92 -1.43
CA ASN A 92 -3.95 0.49 -0.89
C ASN A 92 -4.10 -1.03 -0.97
N ALA A 93 -4.85 -1.58 -0.01
CA ALA A 93 -5.32 -2.96 -0.05
C ALA A 93 -6.76 -3.01 0.45
N ARG A 94 -7.64 -3.63 -0.31
CA ARG A 94 -9.05 -3.76 0.05
C ARG A 94 -9.58 -5.13 -0.31
N SER A 95 -10.50 -5.60 0.50
CA SER A 95 -11.26 -6.81 0.24
C SER A 95 -12.57 -6.52 -0.49
N SER A 96 -13.08 -7.52 -1.18
CA SER A 96 -14.41 -7.50 -1.82
C SER A 96 -15.57 -7.37 -0.82
N CYS A 97 -15.31 -7.53 0.49
CA CYS A 97 -16.30 -7.33 1.56
C CYS A 97 -15.60 -6.82 2.83
N GLY A 98 -16.36 -6.18 3.73
CA GLY A 98 -15.86 -5.76 5.03
C GLY A 98 -15.53 -6.89 6.03
N CYS A 99 -15.78 -8.14 5.64
CA CYS A 99 -15.50 -9.33 6.45
C CYS A 99 -14.05 -9.84 6.35
N THR A 100 -13.23 -9.21 5.54
CA THR A 100 -11.81 -9.53 5.38
C THR A 100 -11.00 -8.25 5.47
N VAL A 101 -10.02 -8.22 6.36
CA VAL A 101 -9.17 -7.05 6.60
C VAL A 101 -7.74 -7.41 6.24
N PRO A 102 -7.14 -6.75 5.25
CA PRO A 102 -5.71 -6.89 4.97
C PRO A 102 -4.90 -5.93 5.85
N ASP A 103 -3.80 -6.45 6.39
CA ASP A 103 -2.77 -5.68 7.08
C ASP A 103 -1.45 -5.83 6.32
N TYR A 104 -0.82 -4.72 5.95
CA TYR A 104 0.29 -4.69 5.00
C TYR A 104 1.18 -3.45 5.19
N PRO A 105 2.43 -3.44 4.69
CA PRO A 105 3.32 -2.29 4.75
C PRO A 105 2.85 -1.16 3.83
N ARG A 106 1.86 -0.39 4.29
CA ARG A 106 1.24 0.69 3.52
C ARG A 106 2.23 1.83 3.28
N ASN A 107 2.39 2.23 2.01
CA ASN A 107 3.27 3.31 1.57
C ASN A 107 4.73 3.17 2.05
N THR A 108 5.14 1.97 2.44
CA THR A 108 6.51 1.67 2.82
C THR A 108 7.25 1.16 1.59
N PRO A 109 8.34 1.80 1.18
CA PRO A 109 9.13 1.33 0.04
C PRO A 109 9.81 0.00 0.34
N ILE A 110 9.62 -0.97 -0.54
CA ILE A 110 10.24 -2.30 -0.49
C ILE A 110 11.27 -2.35 -1.60
N ALA A 111 12.55 -2.44 -1.25
CA ALA A 111 13.63 -2.36 -2.21
C ALA A 111 13.65 -3.56 -3.18
N PRO A 112 14.30 -3.43 -4.34
CA PRO A 112 14.53 -4.56 -5.23
C PRO A 112 15.18 -5.74 -4.50
N GLY A 113 14.58 -6.92 -4.65
CA GLY A 113 15.02 -8.14 -3.99
C GLY A 113 14.49 -8.36 -2.57
N GLU A 114 13.91 -7.36 -1.93
CA GLU A 114 13.30 -7.49 -0.61
C GLU A 114 11.96 -8.22 -0.63
N THR A 115 11.65 -8.83 0.49
CA THR A 115 10.41 -9.57 0.75
C THR A 115 9.54 -8.79 1.72
N GLY A 116 8.22 -8.80 1.49
CA GLY A 116 7.22 -8.26 2.41
C GLY A 116 6.12 -9.27 2.68
N GLU A 117 5.31 -8.97 3.67
CA GLU A 117 4.20 -9.82 4.10
C GLU A 117 2.89 -9.03 4.08
N LEU A 118 1.82 -9.73 3.79
CA LEU A 118 0.46 -9.24 3.85
C LEU A 118 -0.36 -10.23 4.68
N LEU A 119 -0.79 -9.81 5.86
CA LEU A 119 -1.66 -10.58 6.73
C LEU A 119 -3.11 -10.34 6.34
N VAL A 120 -3.85 -11.40 6.08
CA VAL A 120 -5.27 -11.35 5.74
C VAL A 120 -6.06 -12.02 6.85
N LYS A 121 -6.97 -11.24 7.46
CA LYS A 121 -7.88 -11.70 8.52
C LYS A 121 -9.28 -11.83 7.98
N PHE A 122 -9.84 -13.01 8.04
CA PHE A 122 -11.21 -13.33 7.64
C PHE A 122 -12.04 -13.65 8.88
N ASN A 123 -13.19 -13.02 9.05
CA ASN A 123 -14.04 -13.19 10.24
C ASN A 123 -14.95 -14.43 10.20
N GLY A 124 -14.79 -15.31 9.21
CA GLY A 124 -15.58 -16.55 9.10
C GLY A 124 -17.04 -16.36 8.71
N THR A 125 -17.42 -15.19 8.17
CA THR A 125 -18.82 -14.97 7.74
C THR A 125 -19.12 -15.52 6.37
N GLY A 126 -20.30 -16.08 6.24
CA GLY A 126 -20.81 -16.70 5.01
C GLY A 126 -21.45 -18.04 5.31
N VAL A 127 -21.83 -18.76 4.27
CA VAL A 127 -22.36 -20.13 4.33
C VAL A 127 -21.87 -20.90 3.12
N ASN A 128 -21.59 -22.18 3.29
CA ASN A 128 -21.05 -23.05 2.25
C ASN A 128 -19.70 -22.52 1.70
N GLN A 129 -19.49 -22.67 0.41
CA GLN A 129 -18.25 -22.23 -0.21
C GLN A 129 -18.22 -20.71 -0.37
N VAL A 130 -17.25 -20.06 0.25
CA VAL A 130 -17.02 -18.63 0.16
C VAL A 130 -15.65 -18.38 -0.47
N THR A 131 -15.60 -17.36 -1.34
CA THR A 131 -14.35 -16.85 -1.92
C THR A 131 -14.32 -15.34 -1.70
N LYS A 132 -13.23 -14.83 -1.17
CA LYS A 132 -13.00 -13.39 -1.00
C LYS A 132 -11.79 -12.98 -1.80
N THR A 133 -11.90 -11.83 -2.44
CA THR A 133 -10.83 -11.24 -3.26
C THR A 133 -10.22 -10.06 -2.52
N ILE A 134 -8.92 -10.03 -2.45
CA ILE A 134 -8.13 -8.90 -1.94
C ILE A 134 -7.46 -8.24 -3.14
N THR A 135 -7.70 -6.95 -3.34
CA THR A 135 -7.09 -6.15 -4.40
C THR A 135 -6.10 -5.19 -3.78
N LEU A 136 -4.85 -5.29 -4.22
CA LEU A 136 -3.77 -4.38 -3.86
C LEU A 136 -3.62 -3.34 -4.97
N THR A 137 -3.43 -2.08 -4.58
CA THR A 137 -3.01 -1.01 -5.50
C THR A 137 -1.53 -0.76 -5.29
N THR A 138 -0.75 -0.88 -6.36
CA THR A 138 0.70 -0.83 -6.31
C THR A 138 1.26 0.10 -7.39
N ASN A 139 2.54 0.42 -7.31
CA ASN A 139 3.26 1.15 -8.36
C ASN A 139 3.89 0.21 -9.40
N THR A 140 3.46 -1.04 -9.48
CA THR A 140 3.85 -1.95 -10.58
C THR A 140 3.27 -1.48 -11.90
N LYS A 141 3.79 -1.97 -13.01
CA LYS A 141 3.25 -1.65 -14.36
C LYS A 141 1.77 -2.05 -14.50
N ALA A 142 1.34 -3.11 -13.80
CA ALA A 142 -0.06 -3.55 -13.78
C ALA A 142 -0.95 -2.63 -12.91
N GLY A 143 -0.36 -1.89 -11.95
CA GLY A 143 -1.07 -0.99 -11.05
C GLY A 143 -1.87 -1.70 -9.96
N THR A 144 -2.27 -2.95 -10.19
CA THR A 144 -3.05 -3.76 -9.25
C THR A 144 -2.62 -5.21 -9.23
N GLU A 145 -2.69 -5.80 -8.03
CA GLU A 145 -2.46 -7.23 -7.82
C GLU A 145 -3.67 -7.82 -7.07
N THR A 146 -3.96 -9.10 -7.32
CA THR A 146 -5.15 -9.73 -6.77
C THR A 146 -4.80 -11.03 -6.07
N LEU A 147 -5.28 -11.17 -4.83
CA LEU A 147 -5.18 -12.39 -4.02
C LEU A 147 -6.57 -12.92 -3.70
N ARG A 148 -6.66 -14.20 -3.37
CA ARG A 148 -7.92 -14.85 -3.01
C ARG A 148 -7.75 -15.68 -1.74
N ILE A 149 -8.81 -15.68 -0.93
CA ILE A 149 -9.00 -16.66 0.12
C ILE A 149 -10.28 -17.44 -0.16
N LYS A 150 -10.26 -18.72 0.21
CA LYS A 150 -11.40 -19.62 0.12
C LYS A 150 -11.66 -20.26 1.48
N ALA A 151 -12.89 -20.58 1.76
CA ALA A 151 -13.29 -21.39 2.90
C ALA A 151 -14.62 -22.08 2.59
N PHE A 152 -14.86 -23.20 3.22
CA PHE A 152 -16.19 -23.79 3.32
C PHE A 152 -16.73 -23.48 4.73
N VAL A 153 -17.67 -22.55 4.80
CA VAL A 153 -18.26 -22.12 6.08
C VAL A 153 -19.44 -23.03 6.40
N GLU A 154 -19.29 -23.82 7.45
CA GLU A 154 -20.33 -24.74 7.92
C GLU A 154 -21.50 -23.95 8.53
N PRO A 155 -22.75 -24.27 8.16
CA PRO A 155 -23.91 -23.62 8.77
C PRO A 155 -23.94 -23.87 10.29
N GLN A 156 -24.29 -22.84 11.07
CA GLN A 156 -24.53 -23.02 12.50
C GLN A 156 -25.67 -24.03 12.70
N GLY A 157 -25.39 -25.15 13.40
CA GLY A 157 -26.36 -26.19 13.68
C GLY A 157 -26.20 -27.49 12.91
N SER A 158 -25.22 -27.62 12.02
CA SER A 158 -24.83 -28.94 11.51
C SER A 158 -23.98 -29.63 12.59
N THR A 159 -24.66 -30.23 13.57
CA THR A 159 -24.05 -31.30 14.38
C THR A 159 -23.52 -32.33 13.38
N ALA A 160 -22.22 -32.65 13.49
CA ALA A 160 -21.61 -33.70 12.73
C ALA A 160 -22.58 -34.89 12.68
N PHE A 161 -22.91 -35.31 11.45
CA PHE A 161 -23.72 -36.49 11.23
C PHE A 161 -22.84 -37.66 11.72
N GLU A 162 -23.01 -37.96 13.00
CA GLU A 162 -22.44 -39.16 13.60
C GLU A 162 -22.99 -40.34 12.83
N SER A 163 -22.16 -40.94 12.00
CA SER A 163 -22.53 -42.16 11.26
C SER A 163 -23.03 -43.19 12.26
N PRO A 164 -24.27 -43.70 12.11
CA PRO A 164 -24.74 -44.74 12.99
C PRO A 164 -23.82 -45.95 12.83
N LEU A 165 -23.10 -46.29 13.88
CA LEU A 165 -22.33 -47.51 13.99
C LEU A 165 -23.23 -48.69 13.62
N LYS A 166 -22.91 -49.34 12.53
CA LYS A 166 -23.46 -50.66 12.18
C LYS A 166 -23.14 -51.63 13.32
N LYS A 167 -24.19 -52.10 13.96
CA LYS A 167 -24.17 -53.23 14.83
C LYS A 167 -23.96 -54.52 14.04
#